data_3eae86ec50d847318e080dd327057192
#
_entry.id   3eae86ec50d847318e080dd327057192
#
_cell.length_a   1.000
_cell.length_b   1.000
_cell.length_c   1.000
_cell.angle_alpha   90.00
_cell.angle_beta   90.00
_cell.angle_gamma   90.00
#
_symmetry.space_group_name_H-M   'P 1'
#
loop_
_entity.id
_entity.type
_entity.pdbx_description
1 polymer ?
#
loop_
_entity_poly.entity_id
_entity_poly.type
_entity_poly.pdbx_seq_one_letter_code
_entity_poly.pdbx_strand_id
1 'polypeptide(L)'
;GEGGSITLAAVPTFATRWLIPRLPQLAQAHPDIVVHIDTQTRPFLFADTTFDAALYAATPEQVAHWPGVQAQLLLHEDVVPVCSPRLLESAAPRGRGRAHQPVAAEALAELPLLQQSTRPYGWRQWFDAMGVDAPHALDGPRYELFSMLAVAATHGMGVALMPPLLIEAELASGELVVACNRPLRGERAYYLISPAQAQPPVLTTFAQWLQTMAQTATSAAGQAGGAG
;
A
#
# COMPACT_ATOMS: atom_id res chain seq x y z
N GLY A 1 -30.96 14.05 0.74
CA GLY A 1 -29.87 13.12 0.70
C GLY A 1 -29.72 12.52 -0.68
N GLU A 2 -28.57 12.65 -1.28
CA GLU A 2 -28.25 12.06 -2.59
C GLU A 2 -27.55 10.73 -2.33
N GLY A 3 -28.32 9.72 -1.95
CA GLY A 3 -27.85 8.35 -1.82
C GLY A 3 -27.79 7.63 -3.15
N GLY A 4 -27.20 6.46 -3.18
CA GLY A 4 -27.12 5.61 -4.35
C GLY A 4 -26.10 4.50 -4.21
N SER A 5 -25.97 3.70 -5.26
CA SER A 5 -24.97 2.63 -5.34
C SER A 5 -23.77 3.07 -6.17
N ILE A 6 -22.59 2.68 -5.70
CA ILE A 6 -21.32 2.85 -6.43
C ILE A 6 -20.72 1.46 -6.62
N THR A 7 -20.29 1.16 -7.84
CA THR A 7 -19.54 -0.06 -8.15
C THR A 7 -18.10 0.32 -8.44
N LEU A 8 -17.18 -0.12 -7.57
CA LEU A 8 -15.76 0.15 -7.66
C LEU A 8 -15.00 -1.07 -8.20
N ALA A 9 -14.06 -0.81 -9.10
CA ALA A 9 -12.94 -1.70 -9.31
C ALA A 9 -11.80 -1.29 -8.36
N ALA A 10 -11.22 -2.22 -7.65
CA ALA A 10 -10.15 -1.88 -6.71
C ALA A 10 -9.01 -2.91 -6.74
N VAL A 11 -7.78 -2.44 -6.50
CA VAL A 11 -6.66 -3.35 -6.26
C VAL A 11 -6.88 -4.07 -4.92
N PRO A 12 -6.65 -5.40 -4.87
CA PRO A 12 -7.16 -6.23 -3.78
C PRO A 12 -6.70 -5.83 -2.39
N THR A 13 -5.41 -5.63 -2.17
CA THR A 13 -4.88 -5.37 -0.82
C THR A 13 -5.34 -4.01 -0.29
N PHE A 14 -5.35 -2.98 -1.13
CA PHE A 14 -5.84 -1.66 -0.75
C PHE A 14 -7.34 -1.70 -0.39
N ALA A 15 -8.15 -2.39 -1.17
CA ALA A 15 -9.57 -2.57 -0.88
C ALA A 15 -9.79 -3.26 0.47
N THR A 16 -9.11 -4.39 0.70
CA THR A 16 -9.31 -5.22 1.89
C THR A 16 -8.75 -4.58 3.15
N ARG A 17 -7.57 -3.98 3.07
CA ARG A 17 -6.83 -3.55 4.26
C ARG A 17 -6.93 -2.07 4.57
N TRP A 18 -7.27 -1.23 3.59
CA TRP A 18 -7.41 0.20 3.82
C TRP A 18 -8.85 0.70 3.68
N LEU A 19 -9.51 0.37 2.57
CA LEU A 19 -10.84 0.91 2.27
C LEU A 19 -11.92 0.27 3.15
N ILE A 20 -12.06 -1.05 3.13
CA ILE A 20 -13.16 -1.74 3.84
C ILE A 20 -13.14 -1.44 5.35
N PRO A 21 -12.01 -1.39 6.06
CA PRO A 21 -12.00 -1.01 7.46
C PRO A 21 -12.50 0.42 7.74
N ARG A 22 -12.54 1.29 6.74
CA ARG A 22 -13.02 2.67 6.83
C ARG A 22 -14.46 2.85 6.39
N LEU A 23 -15.04 1.89 5.67
CA LEU A 23 -16.44 1.94 5.21
C LEU A 23 -17.46 2.11 6.32
N PRO A 24 -17.29 1.60 7.56
CA PRO A 24 -18.19 1.91 8.66
C PRO A 24 -18.34 3.42 8.92
N GLN A 25 -17.29 4.20 8.73
CA GLN A 25 -17.34 5.66 8.85
C GLN A 25 -18.14 6.30 7.71
N LEU A 26 -18.04 5.76 6.50
CA LEU A 26 -18.88 6.18 5.38
C LEU A 26 -20.37 5.91 5.69
N ALA A 27 -20.68 4.73 6.21
CA ALA A 27 -22.04 4.35 6.56
C ALA A 27 -22.66 5.26 7.65
N GLN A 28 -21.85 5.77 8.57
CA GLN A 28 -22.28 6.73 9.58
C GLN A 28 -22.52 8.12 8.98
N ALA A 29 -21.62 8.60 8.13
CA ALA A 29 -21.70 9.93 7.54
C ALA A 29 -22.72 10.01 6.39
N HIS A 30 -22.84 8.94 5.61
CA HIS A 30 -23.67 8.85 4.41
C HIS A 30 -24.38 7.49 4.35
N PRO A 31 -25.39 7.25 5.19
CA PRO A 31 -26.05 5.94 5.29
C PRO A 31 -26.77 5.51 4.02
N ASP A 32 -27.03 6.45 3.12
CA ASP A 32 -27.72 6.19 1.85
C ASP A 32 -26.76 5.70 0.73
N ILE A 33 -25.45 5.65 0.99
CA ILE A 33 -24.48 5.21 -0.01
C ILE A 33 -24.14 3.73 0.19
N VAL A 34 -24.32 2.96 -0.87
CA VAL A 34 -23.94 1.54 -0.94
C VAL A 34 -22.72 1.40 -1.87
N VAL A 35 -21.68 0.76 -1.40
CA VAL A 35 -20.45 0.55 -2.17
C VAL A 35 -20.29 -0.93 -2.46
N HIS A 36 -20.24 -1.27 -3.75
CA HIS A 36 -19.89 -2.59 -4.26
C HIS A 36 -18.45 -2.57 -4.73
N ILE A 37 -17.68 -3.61 -4.44
CA ILE A 37 -16.26 -3.68 -4.79
C ILE A 37 -15.98 -4.98 -5.52
N ASP A 38 -15.41 -4.85 -6.72
CA ASP A 38 -14.81 -5.95 -7.46
C ASP A 38 -13.31 -5.70 -7.57
N THR A 39 -12.52 -6.76 -7.54
CA THR A 39 -11.06 -6.62 -7.65
C THR A 39 -10.61 -6.54 -9.11
N GLN A 40 -9.69 -5.62 -9.36
CA GLN A 40 -9.03 -5.47 -10.65
C GLN A 40 -7.54 -5.19 -10.41
N THR A 41 -6.68 -5.94 -11.06
CA THR A 41 -5.22 -5.79 -10.96
C THR A 41 -4.59 -5.16 -12.20
N ARG A 42 -5.39 -4.95 -13.25
CA ARG A 42 -4.95 -4.39 -14.54
C ARG A 42 -5.83 -3.23 -14.96
N PRO A 43 -5.29 -2.24 -15.68
CA PRO A 43 -6.07 -1.18 -16.30
C PRO A 43 -7.13 -1.73 -17.27
N PHE A 44 -8.24 -1.02 -17.38
CA PHE A 44 -9.38 -1.37 -18.24
C PHE A 44 -9.99 -0.10 -18.83
N LEU A 45 -10.84 -0.27 -19.83
CA LEU A 45 -11.65 0.82 -20.38
C LEU A 45 -13.00 0.86 -19.66
N PHE A 46 -13.36 1.99 -19.07
CA PHE A 46 -14.64 2.13 -18.37
C PHE A 46 -15.85 1.86 -19.27
N ALA A 47 -15.74 2.18 -20.58
CA ALA A 47 -16.79 1.92 -21.56
C ALA A 47 -17.14 0.42 -21.67
N ASP A 48 -16.19 -0.45 -21.39
CA ASP A 48 -16.36 -1.91 -21.47
C ASP A 48 -16.83 -2.53 -20.15
N THR A 49 -17.12 -1.72 -19.14
CA THR A 49 -17.44 -2.16 -17.79
C THR A 49 -18.67 -1.44 -17.24
N THR A 50 -19.17 -1.94 -16.09
CA THR A 50 -20.22 -1.27 -15.31
C THR A 50 -19.66 -0.52 -14.10
N PHE A 51 -18.33 -0.37 -13.99
CA PHE A 51 -17.72 0.33 -12.88
C PHE A 51 -17.94 1.84 -12.97
N ASP A 52 -18.25 2.44 -11.84
CA ASP A 52 -18.38 3.89 -11.70
C ASP A 52 -17.01 4.57 -11.49
N ALA A 53 -16.11 3.88 -10.81
CA ALA A 53 -14.77 4.34 -10.53
C ALA A 53 -13.82 3.18 -10.24
N ALA A 54 -12.52 3.49 -10.20
CA ALA A 54 -11.49 2.55 -9.80
C ALA A 54 -10.59 3.15 -8.71
N LEU A 55 -10.20 2.31 -7.75
CA LEU A 55 -9.11 2.59 -6.82
C LEU A 55 -7.88 1.79 -7.29
N TYR A 56 -6.88 2.48 -7.78
CA TYR A 56 -5.78 1.86 -8.48
C TYR A 56 -4.42 2.43 -8.06
N ALA A 57 -3.43 1.54 -7.95
CA ALA A 57 -2.05 1.94 -7.73
C ALA A 57 -1.35 2.08 -9.07
N ALA A 58 -0.93 3.29 -9.41
CA ALA A 58 -0.36 3.61 -10.71
C ALA A 58 0.75 4.65 -10.61
N THR A 59 1.59 4.68 -11.63
CA THR A 59 2.51 5.81 -11.85
C THR A 59 1.75 6.98 -12.45
N PRO A 60 2.24 8.22 -12.30
CA PRO A 60 1.64 9.38 -12.97
C PRO A 60 1.54 9.21 -14.49
N GLU A 61 2.52 8.54 -15.09
CA GLU A 61 2.55 8.25 -16.53
C GLU A 61 1.43 7.30 -16.93
N GLN A 62 1.22 6.22 -16.19
CA GLN A 62 0.11 5.29 -16.44
C GLN A 62 -1.24 5.99 -16.37
N VAL A 63 -1.44 6.87 -15.39
CA VAL A 63 -2.66 7.66 -15.24
C VAL A 63 -2.84 8.61 -16.43
N ALA A 64 -1.79 9.29 -16.84
CA ALA A 64 -1.82 10.24 -17.97
C ALA A 64 -2.17 9.54 -19.31
N HIS A 65 -1.81 8.27 -19.47
CA HIS A 65 -2.10 7.46 -20.67
C HIS A 65 -3.38 6.64 -20.58
N TRP A 66 -4.12 6.70 -19.48
CA TRP A 66 -5.39 6.00 -19.36
C TRP A 66 -6.50 6.78 -20.07
N PRO A 67 -7.10 6.22 -21.15
CA PRO A 67 -8.02 7.01 -21.99
C PRO A 67 -9.32 7.36 -21.29
N GLY A 68 -9.78 8.60 -21.48
CA GLY A 68 -11.12 9.04 -21.10
C GLY A 68 -11.38 9.12 -19.60
N VAL A 69 -10.35 9.21 -18.78
CA VAL A 69 -10.49 9.26 -17.33
C VAL A 69 -10.00 10.58 -16.75
N GLN A 70 -10.48 10.85 -15.55
CA GLN A 70 -9.90 11.79 -14.60
C GLN A 70 -9.38 11.04 -13.39
N ALA A 71 -8.34 11.52 -12.76
CA ALA A 71 -7.70 10.89 -11.64
C ALA A 71 -7.51 11.85 -10.48
N GLN A 72 -7.78 11.38 -9.28
CA GLN A 72 -7.56 12.09 -8.02
C GLN A 72 -6.53 11.34 -7.21
N LEU A 73 -5.40 11.98 -6.92
CA LEU A 73 -4.39 11.43 -6.04
C LEU A 73 -4.93 11.33 -4.60
N LEU A 74 -4.86 10.15 -4.02
CA LEU A 74 -5.28 9.90 -2.63
C LEU A 74 -4.09 9.79 -1.70
N LEU A 75 -3.20 8.86 -1.95
CA LEU A 75 -2.07 8.50 -1.09
C LEU A 75 -0.85 8.12 -1.93
N HIS A 76 0.33 8.49 -1.47
CA HIS A 76 1.57 7.95 -2.01
C HIS A 76 1.81 6.53 -1.49
N GLU A 77 2.49 5.71 -2.29
CA GLU A 77 2.94 4.40 -1.89
C GLU A 77 4.38 4.49 -1.37
N ASP A 78 4.52 4.86 -0.11
CA ASP A 78 5.80 4.84 0.57
C ASP A 78 6.00 3.45 1.19
N VAL A 79 7.16 2.84 1.00
CA VAL A 79 7.46 1.49 1.47
C VAL A 79 8.59 1.50 2.48
N VAL A 80 8.53 0.58 3.43
CA VAL A 80 9.59 0.31 4.39
C VAL A 80 9.88 -1.19 4.45
N PRO A 81 11.12 -1.60 4.74
CA PRO A 81 11.45 -2.98 5.03
C PRO A 81 10.76 -3.46 6.31
N VAL A 82 10.02 -4.55 6.22
CA VAL A 82 9.35 -5.19 7.36
C VAL A 82 9.60 -6.69 7.36
N CYS A 83 9.63 -7.31 8.52
CA CYS A 83 9.76 -8.75 8.67
C CYS A 83 9.19 -9.22 10.01
N SER A 84 9.18 -10.55 10.23
CA SER A 84 8.87 -11.09 11.56
C SER A 84 9.95 -10.69 12.57
N PRO A 85 9.58 -10.50 13.85
CA PRO A 85 10.55 -10.21 14.90
C PRO A 85 11.67 -11.24 15.00
N ARG A 86 11.33 -12.51 14.81
CA ARG A 86 12.29 -13.63 14.88
C ARG A 86 13.37 -13.53 13.80
N LEU A 87 12.99 -13.15 12.58
CA LEU A 87 13.95 -12.97 11.50
C LEU A 87 14.88 -11.78 11.80
N LEU A 88 14.34 -10.71 12.34
CA LEU A 88 15.11 -9.53 12.71
C LEU A 88 16.13 -9.82 13.81
N GLU A 89 15.75 -10.62 14.81
CA GLU A 89 16.66 -11.07 15.88
C GLU A 89 17.84 -11.86 15.33
N SER A 90 17.63 -12.67 14.29
CA SER A 90 18.69 -13.44 13.65
C SER A 90 19.73 -12.56 12.95
N ALA A 91 19.36 -11.36 12.55
CA ALA A 91 20.23 -10.39 11.87
C ALA A 91 20.94 -9.42 12.83
N ALA A 92 20.49 -9.36 14.09
CA ALA A 92 21.09 -8.45 15.08
C ALA A 92 22.46 -8.93 15.53
N PRO A 93 23.42 -8.02 15.72
CA PRO A 93 24.73 -8.39 16.31
C PRO A 93 24.54 -9.05 17.67
N ARG A 94 25.18 -10.21 17.87
CA ARG A 94 25.14 -10.93 19.14
C ARG A 94 25.59 -10.02 20.29
N GLY A 95 24.73 -9.82 21.31
CA GLY A 95 25.07 -9.13 22.55
C GLY A 95 24.39 -7.77 22.79
N ARG A 96 23.55 -7.29 21.89
CA ARG A 96 22.74 -6.10 22.16
C ARG A 96 21.29 -6.53 22.41
N GLY A 97 20.98 -6.77 23.69
CA GLY A 97 19.71 -7.29 24.17
C GLY A 97 18.53 -6.30 24.07
N ARG A 98 18.14 -5.91 22.87
CA ARG A 98 16.84 -5.30 22.62
C ARG A 98 16.23 -5.99 21.42
N ALA A 99 15.35 -6.93 21.68
CA ALA A 99 14.44 -7.50 20.70
C ALA A 99 13.71 -6.37 19.96
N HIS A 100 13.63 -6.50 18.62
CA HIS A 100 12.77 -5.67 17.75
C HIS A 100 13.29 -4.25 17.43
N GLN A 101 14.59 -3.96 17.55
CA GLN A 101 15.11 -2.69 17.04
C GLN A 101 15.46 -2.79 15.55
N PRO A 102 15.15 -1.74 14.77
CA PRO A 102 15.58 -1.67 13.37
C PRO A 102 17.09 -1.86 13.22
N VAL A 103 17.49 -2.53 12.14
CA VAL A 103 18.89 -2.75 11.78
C VAL A 103 19.33 -1.80 10.68
N ALA A 104 20.65 -1.73 10.44
CA ALA A 104 21.20 -0.97 9.31
C ALA A 104 20.81 -1.61 7.98
N ALA A 105 20.75 -0.80 6.92
CA ALA A 105 20.39 -1.26 5.58
C ALA A 105 21.29 -2.41 5.08
N GLU A 106 22.58 -2.35 5.40
CA GLU A 106 23.58 -3.38 5.02
C GLU A 106 23.22 -4.76 5.56
N ALA A 107 22.64 -4.83 6.76
CA ALA A 107 22.24 -6.10 7.38
C ALA A 107 21.12 -6.79 6.59
N LEU A 108 20.25 -6.02 5.93
CA LEU A 108 19.16 -6.57 5.12
C LEU A 108 19.65 -7.25 3.85
N ALA A 109 20.79 -6.83 3.31
CA ALA A 109 21.36 -7.44 2.11
C ALA A 109 21.73 -8.92 2.30
N GLU A 110 21.94 -9.37 3.54
CA GLU A 110 22.26 -10.74 3.92
C GLU A 110 21.06 -11.58 4.30
N LEU A 111 19.86 -11.01 4.31
CA LEU A 111 18.61 -11.69 4.67
C LEU A 111 17.84 -12.15 3.43
N PRO A 112 16.96 -13.15 3.56
CA PRO A 112 16.01 -13.47 2.50
C PRO A 112 15.12 -12.26 2.21
N LEU A 113 14.96 -11.92 0.92
CA LEU A 113 14.18 -10.78 0.47
C LEU A 113 12.99 -11.27 -0.35
N LEU A 114 11.79 -10.82 0.01
CA LEU A 114 10.56 -11.16 -0.71
C LEU A 114 10.31 -10.11 -1.81
N GLN A 115 9.92 -10.57 -2.99
CA GLN A 115 9.72 -9.75 -4.17
C GLN A 115 8.23 -9.55 -4.46
N GLN A 116 7.87 -8.36 -4.94
CA GLN A 116 6.53 -8.06 -5.40
C GLN A 116 6.53 -8.01 -6.93
N SER A 117 5.71 -8.85 -7.58
CA SER A 117 5.75 -9.05 -9.02
C SER A 117 5.46 -7.79 -9.83
N THR A 118 4.59 -6.91 -9.31
CA THR A 118 4.24 -5.65 -9.98
C THR A 118 5.20 -4.50 -9.66
N ARG A 119 6.16 -4.73 -8.76
CA ARG A 119 7.29 -3.84 -8.46
C ARG A 119 8.58 -4.66 -8.50
N PRO A 120 8.96 -5.16 -9.70
CA PRO A 120 10.00 -6.16 -9.82
C PRO A 120 11.39 -5.66 -9.42
N TYR A 121 11.60 -4.34 -9.41
CA TYR A 121 12.87 -3.70 -9.05
C TYR A 121 12.81 -2.99 -7.70
N GLY A 122 11.79 -3.24 -6.88
CA GLY A 122 11.59 -2.54 -5.61
C GLY A 122 12.81 -2.59 -4.68
N TRP A 123 13.36 -3.78 -4.45
CA TRP A 123 14.54 -3.94 -3.62
C TRP A 123 15.80 -3.31 -4.21
N ARG A 124 15.98 -3.38 -5.52
CA ARG A 124 17.10 -2.70 -6.21
C ARG A 124 17.02 -1.20 -6.00
N GLN A 125 15.86 -0.61 -6.19
CA GLN A 125 15.63 0.82 -5.97
C GLN A 125 15.87 1.22 -4.52
N TRP A 126 15.43 0.39 -3.56
CA TRP A 126 15.62 0.66 -2.15
C TRP A 126 17.10 0.62 -1.74
N PHE A 127 17.85 -0.41 -2.11
CA PHE A 127 19.28 -0.52 -1.80
C PHE A 127 20.10 0.57 -2.49
N ASP A 128 19.77 0.92 -3.73
CA ASP A 128 20.45 2.02 -4.44
C ASP A 128 20.21 3.35 -3.70
N ALA A 129 19.00 3.62 -3.24
CA ALA A 129 18.67 4.81 -2.46
C ALA A 129 19.41 4.85 -1.10
N MET A 130 19.68 3.68 -0.51
CA MET A 130 20.44 3.56 0.75
C MET A 130 21.95 3.56 0.55
N GLY A 131 22.43 3.51 -0.69
CA GLY A 131 23.86 3.43 -1.01
C GLY A 131 24.50 2.10 -0.63
N VAL A 132 23.73 1.02 -0.65
CA VAL A 132 24.16 -0.32 -0.24
C VAL A 132 24.28 -1.24 -1.45
N ASP A 133 25.43 -1.91 -1.59
CA ASP A 133 25.60 -2.97 -2.57
C ASP A 133 24.89 -4.24 -2.09
N ALA A 134 23.94 -4.72 -2.89
CA ALA A 134 23.16 -5.90 -2.59
C ALA A 134 22.99 -6.74 -3.88
N PRO A 135 24.00 -7.57 -4.21
CA PRO A 135 24.01 -8.31 -5.47
C PRO A 135 22.86 -9.30 -5.61
N HIS A 136 22.28 -9.77 -4.50
CA HIS A 136 21.18 -10.73 -4.45
C HIS A 136 19.83 -10.07 -4.17
N ALA A 137 19.70 -8.76 -4.36
CA ALA A 137 18.48 -8.02 -4.02
C ALA A 137 17.22 -8.53 -4.70
N LEU A 138 17.32 -9.14 -5.89
CA LEU A 138 16.18 -9.58 -6.69
C LEU A 138 16.01 -11.11 -6.76
N ASP A 139 16.74 -11.88 -5.94
CA ASP A 139 16.79 -13.33 -6.07
C ASP A 139 15.64 -14.06 -5.32
N GLY A 140 14.91 -13.39 -4.46
CA GLY A 140 13.88 -14.00 -3.62
C GLY A 140 12.60 -14.36 -4.36
N PRO A 141 11.68 -15.10 -3.69
CA PRO A 141 10.40 -15.48 -4.27
C PRO A 141 9.54 -14.25 -4.56
N ARG A 142 8.69 -14.36 -5.58
CA ARG A 142 7.84 -13.30 -6.08
C ARG A 142 6.38 -13.60 -5.83
N TYR A 143 5.66 -12.64 -5.26
CA TYR A 143 4.21 -12.71 -5.09
C TYR A 143 3.54 -11.49 -5.70
N GLU A 144 2.33 -11.67 -6.22
CA GLU A 144 1.63 -10.60 -6.93
C GLU A 144 1.04 -9.55 -5.98
N LEU A 145 0.49 -9.99 -4.83
CA LEU A 145 -0.25 -9.11 -3.94
C LEU A 145 0.55 -8.77 -2.68
N PHE A 146 0.41 -7.55 -2.19
CA PHE A 146 0.97 -7.15 -0.91
C PHE A 146 0.44 -7.99 0.27
N SER A 147 -0.82 -8.44 0.21
CA SER A 147 -1.37 -9.34 1.23
C SER A 147 -0.64 -10.69 1.29
N MET A 148 -0.20 -11.22 0.16
CA MET A 148 0.62 -12.43 0.11
C MET A 148 2.00 -12.20 0.73
N LEU A 149 2.62 -11.06 0.44
CA LEU A 149 3.90 -10.66 1.05
C LEU A 149 3.77 -10.51 2.56
N ALA A 150 2.70 -9.89 3.05
CA ALA A 150 2.46 -9.72 4.47
C ALA A 150 2.38 -11.08 5.19
N VAL A 151 1.64 -12.03 4.63
CA VAL A 151 1.53 -13.39 5.19
C VAL A 151 2.88 -14.10 5.18
N ALA A 152 3.60 -14.07 4.06
CA ALA A 152 4.93 -14.68 3.96
C ALA A 152 5.93 -14.08 4.96
N ALA A 153 5.91 -12.76 5.13
CA ALA A 153 6.77 -12.07 6.09
C ALA A 153 6.44 -12.43 7.54
N THR A 154 5.15 -12.53 7.92
CA THR A 154 4.74 -12.95 9.26
C THR A 154 5.19 -14.39 9.59
N HIS A 155 5.31 -15.24 8.57
CA HIS A 155 5.81 -16.61 8.70
C HIS A 155 7.35 -16.71 8.67
N GLY A 156 8.05 -15.57 8.66
CA GLY A 156 9.51 -15.54 8.72
C GLY A 156 10.21 -15.90 7.41
N MET A 157 9.52 -15.87 6.29
CA MET A 157 10.11 -16.24 4.98
C MET A 157 11.11 -15.23 4.44
N GLY A 158 11.05 -13.99 4.91
CA GLY A 158 11.95 -12.93 4.45
C GLY A 158 11.49 -11.54 4.84
N VAL A 159 12.26 -10.56 4.38
CA VAL A 159 11.96 -9.14 4.52
C VAL A 159 11.18 -8.67 3.30
N ALA A 160 10.10 -7.94 3.51
CA ALA A 160 9.28 -7.37 2.44
C ALA A 160 9.32 -5.85 2.48
N LEU A 161 9.29 -5.22 1.31
CA LEU A 161 9.02 -3.79 1.20
C LEU A 161 7.50 -3.58 1.19
N MET A 162 6.98 -2.95 2.24
CA MET A 162 5.54 -2.83 2.43
C MET A 162 5.14 -1.38 2.70
N PRO A 163 4.04 -0.91 2.09
CA PRO A 163 3.38 0.30 2.56
C PRO A 163 2.82 0.06 3.96
N PRO A 164 3.20 0.86 4.98
CA PRO A 164 2.69 0.68 6.34
C PRO A 164 1.16 0.73 6.44
N LEU A 165 0.52 1.52 5.58
CA LEU A 165 -0.94 1.64 5.52
C LEU A 165 -1.66 0.33 5.18
N LEU A 166 -0.96 -0.64 4.59
CA LEU A 166 -1.52 -1.95 4.22
C LEU A 166 -1.28 -3.05 5.27
N ILE A 167 -0.52 -2.77 6.32
CA ILE A 167 -0.14 -3.71 7.38
C ILE A 167 -0.33 -3.12 8.78
N GLU A 168 -1.28 -2.23 8.97
CA GLU A 168 -1.55 -1.58 10.25
C GLU A 168 -1.82 -2.60 11.38
N ALA A 169 -2.59 -3.65 11.09
CA ALA A 169 -2.92 -4.69 12.05
C ALA A 169 -1.68 -5.48 12.50
N GLU A 170 -0.83 -5.89 11.56
CA GLU A 170 0.39 -6.65 11.84
C GLU A 170 1.44 -5.82 12.60
N LEU A 171 1.56 -4.53 12.28
CA LEU A 171 2.44 -3.62 13.03
C LEU A 171 1.92 -3.38 14.45
N ALA A 172 0.61 -3.21 14.62
CA ALA A 172 -0.01 -3.02 15.93
C ALA A 172 0.11 -4.26 16.82
N SER A 173 -0.06 -5.47 16.26
CA SER A 173 0.06 -6.74 16.99
C SER A 173 1.49 -7.16 17.26
N GLY A 174 2.46 -6.61 16.52
CA GLY A 174 3.86 -7.02 16.59
C GLY A 174 4.19 -8.28 15.76
N GLU A 175 3.25 -8.79 14.96
CA GLU A 175 3.53 -9.90 14.03
C GLU A 175 4.53 -9.49 12.95
N LEU A 176 4.51 -8.22 12.56
CA LEU A 176 5.53 -7.59 11.73
C LEU A 176 6.15 -6.42 12.48
N VAL A 177 7.42 -6.22 12.26
CA VAL A 177 8.19 -5.09 12.77
C VAL A 177 8.92 -4.40 11.63
N VAL A 178 9.18 -3.11 11.78
CA VAL A 178 10.02 -2.37 10.83
C VAL A 178 11.46 -2.84 10.99
N ALA A 179 12.00 -3.44 9.93
CA ALA A 179 13.37 -3.99 9.93
C ALA A 179 14.42 -2.90 9.77
N CYS A 180 14.13 -1.86 8.99
CA CYS A 180 14.97 -0.67 8.82
C CYS A 180 14.06 0.53 8.65
N ASN A 181 14.17 1.53 9.52
CA ASN A 181 13.28 2.70 9.50
C ASN A 181 13.77 3.74 8.47
N ARG A 182 13.84 3.34 7.22
CA ARG A 182 14.20 4.20 6.10
C ARG A 182 13.20 4.02 4.96
N PRO A 183 12.09 4.78 4.98
CA PRO A 183 11.07 4.69 3.94
C PRO A 183 11.58 5.21 2.61
N LEU A 184 11.08 4.61 1.53
CA LEU A 184 11.30 5.07 0.17
C LEU A 184 9.95 5.33 -0.50
N ARG A 185 9.81 6.52 -1.08
CA ARG A 185 8.66 6.83 -1.93
C ARG A 185 8.84 6.15 -3.28
N GLY A 186 7.91 5.25 -3.60
CA GLY A 186 7.89 4.57 -4.89
C GLY A 186 7.36 5.47 -6.01
N GLU A 187 7.40 4.94 -7.22
CA GLU A 187 6.87 5.61 -8.41
C GLU A 187 5.34 5.61 -8.45
N ARG A 188 4.71 4.69 -7.73
CA ARG A 188 3.26 4.50 -7.71
C ARG A 188 2.62 5.29 -6.58
N ALA A 189 1.37 5.67 -6.83
CA ALA A 189 0.48 6.24 -5.84
C ALA A 189 -0.91 5.63 -5.99
N TYR A 190 -1.75 5.79 -4.97
CA TYR A 190 -3.14 5.36 -5.01
C TYR A 190 -4.02 6.50 -5.51
N TYR A 191 -4.80 6.22 -6.53
CA TYR A 191 -5.70 7.16 -7.19
C TYR A 191 -7.14 6.66 -7.15
N LEU A 192 -8.07 7.62 -7.04
CA LEU A 192 -9.44 7.40 -7.47
C LEU A 192 -9.52 7.83 -8.94
N ILE A 193 -9.86 6.87 -9.79
CA ILE A 193 -9.95 7.06 -11.24
C ILE A 193 -11.40 6.88 -11.65
N SER A 194 -11.91 7.80 -12.46
CA SER A 194 -13.29 7.77 -12.92
C SER A 194 -13.40 8.32 -14.34
N PRO A 195 -14.49 8.00 -15.06
CA PRO A 195 -14.72 8.58 -16.37
C PRO A 195 -14.71 10.12 -16.31
N ALA A 196 -14.10 10.76 -17.31
CA ALA A 196 -13.99 12.21 -17.39
C ALA A 196 -15.32 12.93 -17.67
N GLN A 197 -16.38 12.18 -17.97
CA GLN A 197 -17.73 12.68 -18.19
C GLN A 197 -18.41 13.08 -16.89
N ALA A 198 -19.60 13.74 -17.00
CA ALA A 198 -20.39 14.12 -15.85
C ALA A 198 -20.67 12.91 -14.94
N GLN A 199 -20.37 13.08 -13.67
CA GLN A 199 -20.47 12.02 -12.67
C GLN A 199 -21.77 12.11 -11.86
N PRO A 200 -22.33 10.97 -11.41
CA PRO A 200 -23.46 11.00 -10.51
C PRO A 200 -23.06 11.68 -9.19
N PRO A 201 -23.99 12.42 -8.54
CA PRO A 201 -23.73 13.11 -7.28
C PRO A 201 -23.18 12.18 -6.16
N VAL A 202 -23.63 10.93 -6.12
CA VAL A 202 -23.17 9.92 -5.15
C VAL A 202 -21.65 9.68 -5.27
N LEU A 203 -21.12 9.67 -6.49
CA LEU A 203 -19.68 9.49 -6.69
C LEU A 203 -18.88 10.70 -6.23
N THR A 204 -19.40 11.91 -6.43
CA THR A 204 -18.76 13.14 -5.93
C THR A 204 -18.69 13.13 -4.40
N THR A 205 -19.77 12.75 -3.73
CA THR A 205 -19.82 12.63 -2.25
C THR A 205 -18.81 11.58 -1.76
N PHE A 206 -18.78 10.42 -2.40
CA PHE A 206 -17.82 9.36 -2.08
C PHE A 206 -16.37 9.80 -2.28
N ALA A 207 -16.08 10.49 -3.37
CA ALA A 207 -14.74 11.01 -3.66
C ALA A 207 -14.26 12.02 -2.61
N GLN A 208 -15.14 12.91 -2.14
CA GLN A 208 -14.83 13.85 -1.06
C GLN A 208 -14.56 13.13 0.26
N TRP A 209 -15.37 12.12 0.58
CA TRP A 209 -15.14 11.30 1.77
C TRP A 209 -13.79 10.57 1.72
N LEU A 210 -13.45 9.94 0.58
CA LEU A 210 -12.15 9.29 0.38
C LEU A 210 -10.99 10.26 0.58
N GLN A 211 -11.11 11.47 0.03
CA GLN A 211 -10.07 12.49 0.18
C GLN A 211 -9.86 12.86 1.64
N THR A 212 -10.93 12.99 2.41
CA THR A 212 -10.86 13.27 3.84
C THR A 212 -10.18 12.12 4.60
N MET A 213 -10.53 10.87 4.29
CA MET A 213 -9.89 9.70 4.90
C MET A 213 -8.40 9.62 4.59
N ALA A 214 -8.01 9.90 3.34
CA ALA A 214 -6.62 9.91 2.90
C ALA A 214 -5.80 11.01 3.59
N GLN A 215 -6.35 12.21 3.75
CA GLN A 215 -5.70 13.32 4.46
C GLN A 215 -5.49 12.98 5.95
N THR A 216 -6.46 12.37 6.60
CA THR A 216 -6.36 11.94 8.00
C THR A 216 -5.26 10.89 8.16
N ALA A 217 -5.16 9.91 7.27
CA ALA A 217 -4.13 8.89 7.28
C ALA A 217 -2.73 9.48 7.11
N THR A 218 -2.56 10.45 6.20
CA THR A 218 -1.29 11.16 5.97
C THR A 218 -0.84 11.95 7.18
N SER A 219 -1.76 12.65 7.85
CA SER A 219 -1.46 13.43 9.06
C SER A 219 -1.04 12.54 10.23
N ALA A 220 -1.67 11.39 10.42
CA ALA A 220 -1.31 10.42 11.46
C ALA A 220 0.09 9.82 11.22
N ALA A 221 0.44 9.52 9.98
CA ALA A 221 1.76 9.02 9.62
C ALA A 221 2.87 10.05 9.86
N GLY A 222 2.59 11.33 9.56
CA GLY A 222 3.52 12.44 9.81
C GLY A 222 3.81 12.67 11.30
N GLN A 223 2.83 12.47 12.17
CA GLN A 223 3.00 12.60 13.62
C GLN A 223 3.79 11.43 14.22
N ALA A 224 3.63 10.23 13.71
CA ALA A 224 4.38 9.06 14.16
C ALA A 224 5.87 9.12 13.75
N GLY A 225 6.21 9.78 12.65
CA GLY A 225 7.59 9.95 12.17
C GLY A 225 8.37 11.09 12.86
N GLY A 226 7.71 11.96 13.61
CA GLY A 226 8.32 13.12 14.28
C GLY A 226 8.73 12.91 15.76
N ALA A 227 8.53 11.71 16.30
CA ALA A 227 8.82 11.35 17.68
C ALA A 227 10.02 10.39 17.80
N GLY A 228 11.04 10.57 16.95
CA GLY A 228 12.27 9.77 16.99
C GLY A 228 13.51 10.63 17.06
#